data_d29ee21c94d325fcb77d1841d2e89c64
#
_entry.id   d29ee21c94d325fcb77d1841d2e89c64
#
_cell.length_a   1.000
_cell.length_b   1.000
_cell.length_c   1.000
_cell.angle_alpha   90.00
_cell.angle_beta   90.00
_cell.angle_gamma   90.00
#
_symmetry.space_group_name_H-M   'P 1'
#
loop_
_entity.id
_entity.type
_entity.pdbx_description
1 polymer ?
#
loop_
_entity_poly.entity_id
_entity_poly.type
_entity_poly.pdbx_seq_one_letter_code
_entity_poly.pdbx_strand_id
1 'polypeptide(L)'
;AVQEEILKLNPKPGASLGETLGRNVQQITPDFIVEVNDDDSISFTLNQGNIPELTISPMFSDMVDTYRTNKGNMNRQEKEALLYAKQKVDKAQGYIEAIKQRRHTLYVTMRAIINWQRAFFLDGDETDLKPMILKDIADQTGLDISTISRVSNLKYAQTKWGTFPLKFFFTDGYITEEGEELSTRKIKLALKEVIEHEDKRKPMSDESLAKEMKKRGYPVARRTIATVSYTHL
;
A
#
# COMPACT_ATOMS: atom_id res chain seq x y z
N ALA A 1 32.18 -48.28 8.82
CA ALA A 1 31.34 -47.72 7.75
C ALA A 1 29.93 -47.40 8.25
N VAL A 2 29.07 -48.39 8.57
CA VAL A 2 27.65 -48.13 8.98
C VAL A 2 27.56 -47.33 10.26
N GLN A 3 28.43 -47.58 11.26
CA GLN A 3 28.47 -46.88 12.54
C GLN A 3 28.87 -45.39 12.38
N GLU A 4 29.73 -45.05 11.44
CA GLU A 4 30.12 -43.71 11.09
C GLU A 4 29.03 -42.93 10.33
N GLU A 5 28.23 -43.64 9.56
CA GLU A 5 27.07 -43.05 8.88
C GLU A 5 25.96 -42.73 9.88
N ILE A 6 25.70 -43.62 10.85
CA ILE A 6 24.73 -43.41 11.93
C ILE A 6 25.12 -42.19 12.78
N LEU A 7 26.40 -42.02 13.08
CA LEU A 7 26.91 -40.84 13.84
C LEU A 7 26.76 -39.51 13.10
N LYS A 8 26.68 -39.54 11.78
CA LYS A 8 26.40 -38.34 10.95
C LYS A 8 24.92 -37.97 10.87
N LEU A 9 24.03 -38.88 11.23
CA LEU A 9 22.59 -38.60 11.23
C LEU A 9 22.23 -37.65 12.36
N ASN A 10 21.39 -36.67 12.04
CA ASN A 10 20.88 -35.75 13.04
C ASN A 10 19.98 -36.52 14.05
N PRO A 11 20.29 -36.52 15.36
CA PRO A 11 19.50 -37.23 16.37
C PRO A 11 18.07 -36.69 16.52
N LYS A 12 17.77 -35.54 15.92
CA LYS A 12 16.41 -34.94 15.88
C LYS A 12 15.92 -34.81 14.44
N PRO A 13 15.59 -35.92 13.76
CA PRO A 13 15.07 -35.87 12.40
C PRO A 13 13.76 -35.07 12.38
N GLY A 14 13.68 -34.07 11.54
CA GLY A 14 12.51 -33.19 11.42
C GLY A 14 12.54 -31.92 12.27
N ALA A 15 13.46 -31.76 13.24
CA ALA A 15 13.58 -30.52 14.01
C ALA A 15 13.92 -29.31 13.15
N SER A 16 14.77 -29.49 12.13
CA SER A 16 15.12 -28.43 11.17
C SER A 16 14.01 -28.14 10.15
N LEU A 17 13.19 -29.11 9.81
CA LEU A 17 12.05 -28.96 8.89
C LEU A 17 10.85 -28.29 9.56
N GLY A 18 10.62 -28.55 10.87
CA GLY A 18 9.54 -27.92 11.61
C GLY A 18 9.80 -26.47 12.01
N GLU A 19 11.08 -26.08 12.20
CA GLU A 19 11.42 -24.72 12.63
C GLU A 19 11.44 -23.71 11.48
N THR A 20 11.69 -24.12 10.25
CA THR A 20 11.78 -23.22 9.09
C THR A 20 10.42 -22.83 8.49
N LEU A 21 9.40 -23.67 8.66
CA LEU A 21 8.07 -23.44 8.08
C LEU A 21 7.11 -22.62 8.95
N GLY A 22 7.37 -22.48 10.26
CA GLY A 22 6.40 -21.85 11.17
C GLY A 22 6.81 -20.53 11.81
N ARG A 23 8.10 -20.22 11.92
CA ARG A 23 8.58 -19.09 12.74
C ARG A 23 8.86 -17.78 12.00
N ASN A 24 9.02 -17.81 10.69
CA ASN A 24 9.41 -16.62 9.91
C ASN A 24 8.41 -16.17 8.83
N VAL A 25 7.21 -16.75 8.78
CA VAL A 25 6.17 -16.23 7.90
C VAL A 25 5.51 -15.05 8.60
N GLN A 26 5.95 -13.86 8.29
CA GLN A 26 5.34 -12.63 8.77
C GLN A 26 3.92 -12.55 8.19
N GLN A 27 2.92 -12.81 9.03
CA GLN A 27 1.52 -12.70 8.62
C GLN A 27 1.18 -11.23 8.36
N ILE A 28 0.93 -10.88 7.10
CA ILE A 28 0.54 -9.54 6.71
C ILE A 28 -0.98 -9.46 6.77
N THR A 29 -1.51 -8.60 7.65
CA THR A 29 -2.93 -8.26 7.66
C THR A 29 -3.16 -7.11 6.70
N PRO A 30 -3.97 -7.29 5.64
CA PRO A 30 -4.23 -6.22 4.67
C PRO A 30 -5.08 -5.11 5.29
N ASP A 31 -4.78 -3.86 4.95
CA ASP A 31 -5.58 -2.69 5.36
C ASP A 31 -6.79 -2.47 4.43
N PHE A 32 -6.68 -2.92 3.20
CA PHE A 32 -7.71 -2.80 2.17
C PHE A 32 -8.00 -4.16 1.56
N ILE A 33 -9.27 -4.46 1.37
CA ILE A 33 -9.73 -5.64 0.62
C ILE A 33 -10.42 -5.12 -0.62
N VAL A 34 -9.90 -5.48 -1.79
CA VAL A 34 -10.39 -5.06 -3.11
C VAL A 34 -11.05 -6.24 -3.79
N GLU A 35 -12.28 -6.06 -4.22
CA GLU A 35 -13.09 -7.05 -4.91
C GLU A 35 -13.50 -6.52 -6.28
N VAL A 36 -13.41 -7.38 -7.27
CA VAL A 36 -13.88 -7.11 -8.62
C VAL A 36 -15.19 -7.87 -8.80
N ASN A 37 -16.24 -7.14 -9.12
CA ASN A 37 -17.56 -7.72 -9.37
C ASN A 37 -17.68 -8.24 -10.81
N ASP A 38 -18.71 -9.03 -11.09
CA ASP A 38 -18.95 -9.62 -12.42
C ASP A 38 -19.24 -8.58 -13.52
N ASP A 39 -19.58 -7.35 -13.13
CA ASP A 39 -19.83 -6.21 -14.02
C ASP A 39 -18.58 -5.34 -14.25
N ASP A 40 -17.38 -5.85 -13.93
CA ASP A 40 -16.10 -5.12 -13.97
C ASP A 40 -16.08 -3.86 -13.08
N SER A 41 -17.00 -3.75 -12.15
CA SER A 41 -16.93 -2.73 -11.12
C SER A 41 -15.98 -3.17 -10.00
N ILE A 42 -15.14 -2.24 -9.54
CA ILE A 42 -14.18 -2.49 -8.48
C ILE A 42 -14.70 -1.86 -7.20
N SER A 43 -14.98 -2.70 -6.21
CA SER A 43 -15.34 -2.29 -4.86
C SER A 43 -14.18 -2.56 -3.90
N PHE A 44 -14.10 -1.79 -2.83
CA PHE A 44 -13.11 -2.05 -1.79
C PHE A 44 -13.64 -1.71 -0.42
N THR A 45 -13.17 -2.44 0.57
CA THR A 45 -13.46 -2.24 1.98
C THR A 45 -12.20 -1.97 2.77
N LEU A 46 -12.32 -1.12 3.79
CA LEU A 46 -11.24 -0.86 4.75
C LEU A 46 -11.30 -1.93 5.85
N ASN A 47 -10.22 -2.68 6.01
CA ASN A 47 -10.08 -3.60 7.12
C ASN A 47 -9.69 -2.82 8.38
N GLN A 48 -10.67 -2.44 9.18
CA GLN A 48 -10.46 -1.60 10.36
C GLN A 48 -10.42 -2.39 11.67
N GLY A 49 -10.47 -3.72 11.57
CA GLY A 49 -10.69 -4.56 12.75
C GLY A 49 -12.05 -4.27 13.38
N ASN A 50 -12.26 -4.80 14.58
CA ASN A 50 -13.49 -4.58 15.37
C ASN A 50 -13.45 -3.24 16.12
N ILE A 51 -13.34 -2.13 15.43
CA ILE A 51 -13.49 -0.80 16.07
C ILE A 51 -14.98 -0.52 16.20
N PRO A 52 -15.54 -0.50 17.42
CA PRO A 52 -16.94 -0.20 17.62
C PRO A 52 -17.24 1.25 17.19
N GLU A 53 -18.49 1.52 16.90
CA GLU A 53 -18.93 2.90 16.63
C GLU A 53 -18.73 3.75 17.89
N LEU A 54 -17.90 4.78 17.78
CA LEU A 54 -17.58 5.66 18.89
C LEU A 54 -18.63 6.75 18.96
N THR A 55 -19.29 6.83 20.11
CA THR A 55 -20.27 7.87 20.43
C THR A 55 -19.91 8.55 21.74
N ILE A 56 -20.36 9.78 21.89
CA ILE A 56 -20.23 10.52 23.16
C ILE A 56 -21.35 10.05 24.08
N SER A 57 -21.03 9.83 25.36
CA SER A 57 -22.04 9.44 26.35
C SER A 57 -23.15 10.51 26.42
N PRO A 58 -24.44 10.13 26.31
CA PRO A 58 -25.56 11.06 26.36
C PRO A 58 -25.55 11.92 27.62
N MET A 59 -25.19 11.34 28.77
CA MET A 59 -25.12 12.05 30.05
C MET A 59 -24.20 13.28 30.01
N PHE A 60 -23.02 13.17 29.36
CA PHE A 60 -22.12 14.30 29.22
C PHE A 60 -22.60 15.31 28.17
N SER A 61 -23.27 14.85 27.12
CA SER A 61 -23.88 15.73 26.11
C SER A 61 -24.97 16.60 26.77
N ASP A 62 -25.87 15.99 27.54
CA ASP A 62 -26.96 16.69 28.25
C ASP A 62 -26.41 17.68 29.28
N MET A 63 -25.34 17.37 29.98
CA MET A 63 -24.65 18.30 30.89
C MET A 63 -24.13 19.53 30.13
N VAL A 64 -23.54 19.36 28.96
CA VAL A 64 -23.02 20.46 28.14
C VAL A 64 -24.16 21.31 27.59
N ASP A 65 -25.28 20.73 27.20
CA ASP A 65 -26.45 21.44 26.69
C ASP A 65 -27.15 22.23 27.84
N THR A 66 -27.22 21.67 29.05
CA THR A 66 -27.69 22.35 30.25
C THR A 66 -26.82 23.57 30.57
N TYR A 67 -25.49 23.47 30.39
CA TYR A 67 -24.58 24.61 30.54
C TYR A 67 -24.85 25.71 29.51
N ARG A 68 -25.13 25.35 28.26
CA ARG A 68 -25.44 26.33 27.21
C ARG A 68 -26.71 27.12 27.53
N THR A 69 -27.70 26.42 28.09
CA THR A 69 -29.04 26.98 28.35
C THR A 69 -29.08 27.84 29.65
N ASN A 70 -28.36 27.41 30.70
CA ASN A 70 -28.49 28.00 32.07
C ASN A 70 -27.28 28.82 32.53
N LYS A 71 -26.47 29.35 31.65
CA LYS A 71 -25.19 30.01 31.93
C LYS A 71 -25.24 31.17 32.92
N GLY A 72 -26.42 31.80 33.13
CA GLY A 72 -26.62 32.94 33.99
C GLY A 72 -26.88 32.66 35.49
N ASN A 73 -27.46 31.49 35.83
CA ASN A 73 -28.01 31.19 37.16
C ASN A 73 -27.28 30.09 37.94
N MET A 74 -26.05 29.78 37.58
CA MET A 74 -25.32 28.64 38.15
C MET A 74 -24.37 29.05 39.26
N ASN A 75 -24.28 28.21 40.29
CA ASN A 75 -23.31 28.32 41.36
C ASN A 75 -21.87 28.11 40.86
N ARG A 76 -20.86 28.61 41.55
CA ARG A 76 -19.44 28.51 41.13
C ARG A 76 -18.98 27.06 40.93
N GLN A 77 -19.35 26.16 41.84
CA GLN A 77 -19.02 24.73 41.77
C GLN A 77 -19.67 24.06 40.57
N GLU A 78 -20.91 24.36 40.24
CA GLU A 78 -21.64 23.87 39.09
C GLU A 78 -20.97 24.32 37.77
N LYS A 79 -20.53 25.60 37.71
CA LYS A 79 -19.82 26.15 36.57
C LYS A 79 -18.49 25.42 36.32
N GLU A 80 -17.72 25.13 37.39
CA GLU A 80 -16.45 24.38 37.28
C GLU A 80 -16.68 22.95 36.81
N ALA A 81 -17.68 22.24 37.35
CA ALA A 81 -18.02 20.88 36.94
C ALA A 81 -18.47 20.79 35.47
N LEU A 82 -19.31 21.73 35.04
CA LEU A 82 -19.80 21.81 33.66
C LEU A 82 -18.71 22.23 32.69
N LEU A 83 -17.80 23.13 33.08
CA LEU A 83 -16.64 23.47 32.27
C LEU A 83 -15.74 22.27 32.07
N TYR A 84 -15.52 21.46 33.11
CA TYR A 84 -14.78 20.21 33.02
C TYR A 84 -15.46 19.19 32.07
N ALA A 85 -16.79 19.01 32.22
CA ALA A 85 -17.56 18.14 31.34
C ALA A 85 -17.45 18.59 29.87
N LYS A 86 -17.61 19.91 29.60
CA LYS A 86 -17.43 20.48 28.27
C LYS A 86 -16.06 20.17 27.69
N GLN A 87 -14.99 20.38 28.44
CA GLN A 87 -13.62 20.07 27.95
C GLN A 87 -13.46 18.60 27.63
N LYS A 88 -14.08 17.68 28.37
CA LYS A 88 -14.05 16.25 28.07
C LYS A 88 -14.83 15.89 26.82
N VAL A 89 -16.01 16.48 26.62
CA VAL A 89 -16.83 16.32 25.43
C VAL A 89 -16.10 16.84 24.19
N ASP A 90 -15.54 18.05 24.25
CA ASP A 90 -14.81 18.68 23.15
C ASP A 90 -13.58 17.80 22.74
N LYS A 91 -12.84 17.26 23.73
CA LYS A 91 -11.73 16.34 23.46
C LYS A 91 -12.20 15.02 22.84
N ALA A 92 -13.29 14.43 23.34
CA ALA A 92 -13.85 13.20 22.79
C ALA A 92 -14.34 13.40 21.35
N GLN A 93 -15.02 14.53 21.09
CA GLN A 93 -15.47 14.89 19.75
C GLN A 93 -14.29 15.07 18.78
N GLY A 94 -13.26 15.81 19.19
CA GLY A 94 -12.05 15.96 18.37
C GLY A 94 -11.36 14.62 18.06
N TYR A 95 -11.37 13.68 19.03
CA TYR A 95 -10.83 12.34 18.80
C TYR A 95 -11.67 11.53 17.79
N ILE A 96 -12.99 11.58 17.91
CA ILE A 96 -13.90 10.91 16.96
C ILE A 96 -13.74 11.51 15.55
N GLU A 97 -13.66 12.84 15.45
CA GLU A 97 -13.44 13.52 14.17
C GLU A 97 -12.10 13.13 13.54
N ALA A 98 -11.04 13.07 14.33
CA ALA A 98 -9.72 12.63 13.84
C ALA A 98 -9.74 11.19 13.28
N ILE A 99 -10.49 10.27 13.93
CA ILE A 99 -10.67 8.90 13.43
C ILE A 99 -11.47 8.92 12.12
N LYS A 100 -12.56 9.68 12.06
CA LYS A 100 -13.36 9.82 10.83
C LYS A 100 -12.54 10.40 9.68
N GLN A 101 -11.75 11.44 9.94
CA GLN A 101 -10.88 12.06 8.95
C GLN A 101 -9.80 11.09 8.45
N ARG A 102 -9.15 10.35 9.38
CA ARG A 102 -8.19 9.30 8.99
C ARG A 102 -8.83 8.26 8.06
N ARG A 103 -10.04 7.81 8.40
CA ARG A 103 -10.80 6.86 7.60
C ARG A 103 -11.11 7.41 6.21
N HIS A 104 -11.56 8.65 6.15
CA HIS A 104 -11.85 9.35 4.90
C HIS A 104 -10.59 9.49 4.03
N THR A 105 -9.46 9.89 4.63
CA THR A 105 -8.18 10.00 3.94
C THR A 105 -7.74 8.67 3.31
N LEU A 106 -7.82 7.56 4.08
CA LEU A 106 -7.50 6.22 3.57
C LEU A 106 -8.42 5.83 2.42
N TYR A 107 -9.73 6.08 2.56
CA TYR A 107 -10.72 5.76 1.54
C TYR A 107 -10.49 6.51 0.24
N VAL A 108 -10.31 7.83 0.31
CA VAL A 108 -10.11 8.68 -0.88
C VAL A 108 -8.82 8.32 -1.60
N THR A 109 -7.74 8.07 -0.84
CA THR A 109 -6.44 7.67 -1.41
C THR A 109 -6.56 6.32 -2.14
N MET A 110 -7.16 5.31 -1.53
CA MET A 110 -7.31 3.99 -2.17
C MET A 110 -8.19 4.06 -3.41
N ARG A 111 -9.28 4.82 -3.35
CA ARG A 111 -10.17 5.05 -4.49
C ARG A 111 -9.43 5.69 -5.67
N ALA A 112 -8.57 6.68 -5.40
CA ALA A 112 -7.77 7.32 -6.44
C ALA A 112 -6.77 6.34 -7.07
N ILE A 113 -6.09 5.51 -6.27
CA ILE A 113 -5.18 4.47 -6.75
C ILE A 113 -5.92 3.46 -7.64
N ILE A 114 -7.08 2.97 -7.21
CA ILE A 114 -7.90 2.02 -8.00
C ILE A 114 -8.32 2.63 -9.34
N ASN A 115 -8.79 3.87 -9.34
CA ASN A 115 -9.20 4.55 -10.56
C ASN A 115 -8.04 4.74 -11.54
N TRP A 116 -6.83 5.03 -11.03
CA TRP A 116 -5.63 5.20 -11.85
C TRP A 116 -5.14 3.89 -12.44
N GLN A 117 -5.08 2.85 -11.63
CA GLN A 117 -4.54 1.53 -11.98
C GLN A 117 -5.63 0.50 -12.31
N ARG A 118 -6.77 0.95 -12.84
CA ARG A 118 -7.94 0.11 -13.06
C ARG A 118 -7.62 -1.17 -13.85
N ALA A 119 -6.80 -1.08 -14.89
CA ALA A 119 -6.41 -2.22 -15.72
C ALA A 119 -5.78 -3.34 -14.88
N PHE A 120 -4.78 -2.99 -14.05
CA PHE A 120 -4.15 -3.97 -13.15
C PHE A 120 -5.14 -4.65 -12.21
N PHE A 121 -6.09 -3.92 -11.64
CA PHE A 121 -7.06 -4.52 -10.71
C PHE A 121 -8.02 -5.50 -11.41
N LEU A 122 -8.28 -5.31 -12.70
CA LEU A 122 -9.13 -6.21 -13.51
C LEU A 122 -8.37 -7.48 -13.94
N ASP A 123 -7.19 -7.32 -14.53
CA ASP A 123 -6.47 -8.39 -15.22
C ASP A 123 -5.33 -9.00 -14.39
N GLY A 124 -4.78 -8.23 -13.44
CA GLY A 124 -3.68 -8.66 -12.57
C GLY A 124 -2.31 -8.62 -13.23
N ASP A 125 -2.20 -8.10 -14.45
CA ASP A 125 -0.92 -8.02 -15.15
C ASP A 125 -0.13 -6.80 -14.69
N GLU A 126 1.10 -7.03 -14.24
CA GLU A 126 2.03 -5.96 -13.84
C GLU A 126 2.44 -5.06 -15.01
N THR A 127 2.31 -5.53 -16.24
CA THR A 127 2.63 -4.77 -17.45
C THR A 127 1.63 -3.65 -17.71
N ASP A 128 0.40 -3.76 -17.16
CA ASP A 128 -0.67 -2.78 -17.32
C ASP A 128 -0.63 -1.65 -16.29
N LEU A 129 0.36 -1.71 -15.37
CA LEU A 129 0.57 -0.63 -14.42
C LEU A 129 1.00 0.65 -15.14
N LYS A 130 0.17 1.69 -15.01
CA LYS A 130 0.47 3.03 -15.51
C LYS A 130 1.47 3.73 -14.60
N PRO A 131 2.34 4.59 -15.15
CA PRO A 131 3.15 5.48 -14.33
C PRO A 131 2.26 6.29 -13.38
N MET A 132 2.65 6.34 -12.11
CA MET A 132 1.90 7.05 -11.07
C MET A 132 2.85 7.48 -9.96
N ILE A 133 2.95 8.78 -9.74
CA ILE A 133 3.73 9.34 -8.65
C ILE A 133 2.82 9.84 -7.52
N LEU A 134 3.40 10.07 -6.35
CA LEU A 134 2.64 10.54 -5.18
C LEU A 134 1.91 11.88 -5.44
N LYS A 135 2.49 12.72 -6.29
CA LYS A 135 1.92 14.02 -6.65
C LYS A 135 0.61 13.86 -7.43
N ASP A 136 0.52 12.89 -8.35
CA ASP A 136 -0.68 12.68 -9.16
C ASP A 136 -1.88 12.35 -8.27
N ILE A 137 -1.67 11.49 -7.27
CA ILE A 137 -2.71 11.16 -6.30
C ILE A 137 -3.01 12.34 -5.38
N ALA A 138 -2.00 13.13 -4.99
CA ALA A 138 -2.20 14.33 -4.19
C ALA A 138 -3.07 15.36 -4.95
N ASP A 139 -2.77 15.61 -6.20
CA ASP A 139 -3.51 16.55 -7.08
C ASP A 139 -4.97 16.05 -7.30
N GLN A 140 -5.17 14.75 -7.49
CA GLN A 140 -6.49 14.16 -7.67
C GLN A 140 -7.36 14.19 -6.41
N THR A 141 -6.74 14.01 -5.23
CA THR A 141 -7.47 13.89 -3.96
C THR A 141 -7.57 15.20 -3.20
N GLY A 142 -6.76 16.21 -3.57
CA GLY A 142 -6.63 17.47 -2.83
C GLY A 142 -5.91 17.32 -1.49
N LEU A 143 -5.21 16.19 -1.28
CA LEU A 143 -4.44 15.92 -0.07
C LEU A 143 -2.96 16.30 -0.26
N ASP A 144 -2.30 16.58 0.85
CA ASP A 144 -0.85 16.83 0.84
C ASP A 144 -0.05 15.58 0.46
N ILE A 145 1.03 15.75 -0.32
CA ILE A 145 1.92 14.67 -0.76
C ILE A 145 2.48 13.87 0.42
N SER A 146 2.80 14.56 1.53
CA SER A 146 3.28 13.90 2.75
C SER A 146 2.23 12.98 3.37
N THR A 147 0.96 13.34 3.25
CA THR A 147 -0.17 12.51 3.70
C THR A 147 -0.29 11.26 2.82
N ILE A 148 -0.25 11.40 1.50
CA ILE A 148 -0.27 10.26 0.56
C ILE A 148 0.92 9.34 0.83
N SER A 149 2.13 9.88 1.01
CA SER A 149 3.33 9.12 1.34
C SER A 149 3.15 8.29 2.63
N ARG A 150 2.57 8.87 3.68
CA ARG A 150 2.30 8.16 4.95
C ARG A 150 1.24 7.07 4.79
N VAL A 151 0.23 7.31 3.96
CA VAL A 151 -0.81 6.32 3.67
C VAL A 151 -0.24 5.16 2.86
N SER A 152 0.62 5.43 1.85
CA SER A 152 1.20 4.39 0.99
C SER A 152 2.29 3.55 1.68
N ASN A 153 2.95 4.09 2.70
CA ASN A 153 3.95 3.36 3.47
C ASN A 153 3.30 2.37 4.45
N LEU A 154 3.81 1.14 4.49
CA LEU A 154 3.42 0.08 5.42
C LEU A 154 1.92 -0.30 5.37
N LYS A 155 1.25 -0.03 4.26
CA LYS A 155 -0.14 -0.42 4.03
C LYS A 155 -0.25 -1.39 2.87
N TYR A 156 -1.16 -2.35 3.02
CA TYR A 156 -1.32 -3.45 2.09
C TYR A 156 -2.76 -3.53 1.58
N ALA A 157 -2.89 -3.83 0.30
CA ALA A 157 -4.17 -4.12 -0.34
C ALA A 157 -4.21 -5.60 -0.74
N GLN A 158 -5.24 -6.30 -0.31
CA GLN A 158 -5.55 -7.65 -0.76
C GLN A 158 -6.43 -7.54 -2.01
N THR A 159 -6.00 -8.20 -3.07
CA THR A 159 -6.72 -8.29 -4.34
C THR A 159 -6.97 -9.75 -4.69
N LYS A 160 -7.72 -10.01 -5.74
CA LYS A 160 -7.90 -11.36 -6.30
C LYS A 160 -6.56 -12.01 -6.68
N TRP A 161 -5.57 -11.20 -7.05
CA TRP A 161 -4.24 -11.64 -7.54
C TRP A 161 -3.20 -11.80 -6.43
N GLY A 162 -3.47 -11.33 -5.23
CA GLY A 162 -2.58 -11.40 -4.08
C GLY A 162 -2.62 -10.18 -3.19
N THR A 163 -1.71 -10.15 -2.21
CA THR A 163 -1.57 -9.03 -1.28
C THR A 163 -0.36 -8.18 -1.67
N PHE A 164 -0.62 -6.92 -2.02
CA PHE A 164 0.38 -5.98 -2.49
C PHE A 164 0.54 -4.81 -1.51
N PRO A 165 1.77 -4.35 -1.24
CA PRO A 165 1.96 -3.08 -0.53
C PRO A 165 1.47 -1.93 -1.41
N LEU A 166 0.84 -0.91 -0.86
CA LEU A 166 0.37 0.23 -1.67
C LEU A 166 1.49 0.91 -2.46
N LYS A 167 2.72 0.87 -1.94
CA LYS A 167 3.90 1.38 -2.64
C LYS A 167 4.15 0.69 -3.99
N PHE A 168 3.67 -0.54 -4.16
CA PHE A 168 3.76 -1.30 -5.40
C PHE A 168 3.11 -0.58 -6.59
N PHE A 169 2.03 0.16 -6.37
CA PHE A 169 1.28 0.86 -7.40
C PHE A 169 1.93 2.17 -7.86
N PHE A 170 2.89 2.68 -7.09
CA PHE A 170 3.63 3.89 -7.45
C PHE A 170 4.89 3.50 -8.22
N THR A 171 4.92 3.90 -9.48
CA THR A 171 6.03 3.65 -10.41
C THR A 171 6.36 4.92 -11.16
N ASP A 172 7.66 5.19 -11.30
CA ASP A 172 8.11 6.32 -12.09
C ASP A 172 7.84 6.09 -13.58
N GLY A 173 7.46 7.16 -14.29
CA GLY A 173 7.31 7.17 -15.73
C GLY A 173 8.65 7.40 -16.43
N TYR A 174 8.83 6.75 -17.57
CA TYR A 174 9.88 7.04 -18.52
C TYR A 174 9.21 7.61 -19.79
N ILE A 175 9.58 8.82 -20.17
CA ILE A 175 9.03 9.44 -21.37
C ILE A 175 9.92 9.01 -22.55
N THR A 176 9.31 8.37 -23.54
CA THR A 176 9.98 7.99 -24.79
C THR A 176 10.23 9.21 -25.68
N GLU A 177 11.12 9.07 -26.67
CA GLU A 177 11.35 10.13 -27.69
C GLU A 177 10.07 10.48 -28.47
N GLU A 178 9.11 9.59 -28.50
CA GLU A 178 7.81 9.75 -29.17
C GLU A 178 6.74 10.39 -28.25
N GLY A 179 7.10 10.70 -26.99
CA GLY A 179 6.22 11.33 -26.01
C GLY A 179 5.29 10.38 -25.26
N GLU A 180 5.45 9.07 -25.42
CA GLU A 180 4.70 8.09 -24.65
C GLU A 180 5.31 7.90 -23.27
N GLU A 181 4.48 7.92 -22.24
CA GLU A 181 4.86 7.58 -20.86
C GLU A 181 4.80 6.07 -20.64
N LEU A 182 5.96 5.45 -20.48
CA LEU A 182 6.08 4.03 -20.15
C LEU A 182 6.44 3.85 -18.66
N SER A 183 5.81 2.88 -18.02
CA SER A 183 6.19 2.49 -16.66
C SER A 183 7.61 1.90 -16.66
N THR A 184 8.47 2.36 -15.77
CA THR A 184 9.82 1.80 -15.58
C THR A 184 9.76 0.31 -15.26
N ARG A 185 8.68 -0.16 -14.66
CA ARG A 185 8.43 -1.58 -14.39
C ARG A 185 8.25 -2.38 -15.66
N LYS A 186 7.45 -1.89 -16.62
CA LYS A 186 7.26 -2.53 -17.92
C LYS A 186 8.58 -2.71 -18.66
N ILE A 187 9.43 -1.68 -18.61
CA ILE A 187 10.79 -1.74 -19.18
C ILE A 187 11.65 -2.82 -18.47
N LYS A 188 11.59 -2.89 -17.14
CA LYS A 188 12.33 -3.90 -16.36
C LYS A 188 11.86 -5.32 -16.66
N LEU A 189 10.55 -5.56 -16.77
CA LEU A 189 9.99 -6.86 -17.11
C LEU A 189 10.40 -7.29 -18.50
N ALA A 190 10.32 -6.40 -19.49
CA ALA A 190 10.77 -6.68 -20.85
C ALA A 190 12.28 -6.98 -20.92
N LEU A 191 13.10 -6.26 -20.15
CA LEU A 191 14.55 -6.53 -20.06
C LEU A 191 14.83 -7.89 -19.42
N LYS A 192 14.13 -8.21 -18.34
CA LYS A 192 14.24 -9.51 -17.66
C LYS A 192 13.90 -10.64 -18.61
N GLU A 193 12.82 -10.54 -19.36
CA GLU A 193 12.44 -11.52 -20.37
C GLU A 193 13.52 -11.73 -21.43
N VAL A 194 14.15 -10.65 -21.91
CA VAL A 194 15.25 -10.74 -22.88
C VAL A 194 16.43 -11.49 -22.28
N ILE A 195 16.80 -11.21 -21.04
CA ILE A 195 17.94 -11.85 -20.35
C ILE A 195 17.63 -13.31 -20.01
N GLU A 196 16.40 -13.66 -19.66
CA GLU A 196 16.00 -15.05 -19.39
C GLU A 196 16.07 -15.94 -20.65
N HIS A 197 15.84 -15.35 -21.83
CA HIS A 197 15.88 -16.04 -23.12
C HIS A 197 17.25 -15.97 -23.81
N GLU A 198 18.25 -15.31 -23.22
CA GLU A 198 19.59 -15.24 -23.81
C GLU A 198 20.36 -16.57 -23.67
N ASP A 199 21.31 -16.80 -24.58
CA ASP A 199 22.23 -17.94 -24.48
C ASP A 199 23.24 -17.67 -23.35
N LYS A 200 23.11 -18.38 -22.25
CA LYS A 200 24.01 -18.30 -21.08
C LYS A 200 25.49 -18.57 -21.39
N ARG A 201 25.78 -19.23 -22.51
CA ARG A 201 27.16 -19.47 -22.98
C ARG A 201 27.75 -18.25 -23.68
N LYS A 202 26.90 -17.35 -24.17
CA LYS A 202 27.29 -16.16 -24.91
C LYS A 202 26.40 -14.98 -24.57
N PRO A 203 26.56 -14.44 -23.33
CA PRO A 203 25.69 -13.38 -22.83
C PRO A 203 25.76 -12.14 -23.72
N MET A 204 24.65 -11.45 -23.84
CA MET A 204 24.53 -10.23 -24.64
C MET A 204 25.21 -9.07 -23.91
N SER A 205 25.92 -8.24 -24.67
CA SER A 205 26.48 -6.99 -24.12
C SER A 205 25.37 -5.96 -23.88
N ASP A 206 25.58 -5.02 -22.94
CA ASP A 206 24.62 -3.93 -22.65
C ASP A 206 24.21 -3.16 -23.91
N GLU A 207 25.12 -3.06 -24.89
CA GLU A 207 24.83 -2.40 -26.17
C GLU A 207 23.89 -3.25 -27.05
N SER A 208 24.08 -4.57 -27.04
CA SER A 208 23.20 -5.51 -27.75
C SER A 208 21.82 -5.56 -27.12
N LEU A 209 21.76 -5.57 -25.78
CA LEU A 209 20.51 -5.46 -25.03
C LEU A 209 19.77 -4.14 -25.34
N ALA A 210 20.49 -3.01 -25.41
CA ALA A 210 19.88 -1.72 -25.78
C ALA A 210 19.27 -1.76 -27.19
N LYS A 211 19.96 -2.38 -28.15
CA LYS A 211 19.45 -2.54 -29.52
C LYS A 211 18.21 -3.44 -29.57
N GLU A 212 18.22 -4.53 -28.79
CA GLU A 212 17.08 -5.44 -28.74
C GLU A 212 15.85 -4.80 -28.04
N MET A 213 16.07 -4.09 -26.94
CA MET A 213 15.02 -3.32 -26.26
C MET A 213 14.42 -2.25 -27.19
N LYS A 214 15.27 -1.55 -27.96
CA LYS A 214 14.79 -0.56 -28.93
C LYS A 214 13.92 -1.19 -30.04
N LYS A 215 14.26 -2.40 -30.53
CA LYS A 215 13.43 -3.14 -31.50
C LYS A 215 12.06 -3.53 -30.95
N ARG A 216 11.99 -3.80 -29.63
CA ARG A 216 10.74 -4.12 -28.94
C ARG A 216 9.90 -2.87 -28.56
N GLY A 217 10.32 -1.68 -28.96
CA GLY A 217 9.61 -0.41 -28.69
C GLY A 217 10.00 0.26 -27.35
N TYR A 218 11.09 -0.20 -26.73
CA TYR A 218 11.61 0.41 -25.49
C TYR A 218 12.96 1.10 -25.76
N PRO A 219 12.98 2.37 -26.14
CA PRO A 219 14.22 3.10 -26.41
C PRO A 219 14.92 3.48 -25.10
N VAL A 220 15.68 2.55 -24.55
CA VAL A 220 16.40 2.73 -23.28
C VAL A 220 17.90 2.92 -23.56
N ALA A 221 18.51 3.90 -22.90
CA ALA A 221 19.95 4.14 -23.02
C ALA A 221 20.77 3.00 -22.41
N ARG A 222 21.93 2.67 -23.02
CA ARG A 222 22.87 1.67 -22.53
C ARG A 222 23.19 1.82 -21.04
N ARG A 223 23.38 3.05 -20.56
CA ARG A 223 23.70 3.33 -19.14
C ARG A 223 22.59 2.88 -18.20
N THR A 224 21.34 3.05 -18.58
CA THR A 224 20.17 2.61 -17.81
C THR A 224 20.11 1.09 -17.77
N ILE A 225 20.38 0.40 -18.89
CA ILE A 225 20.43 -1.07 -18.94
C ILE A 225 21.51 -1.60 -18.02
N ALA A 226 22.74 -1.07 -18.08
CA ALA A 226 23.82 -1.46 -17.19
C ALA A 226 23.43 -1.33 -15.72
N THR A 227 22.79 -0.21 -15.32
CA THR A 227 22.35 -0.01 -13.94
C THR A 227 21.30 -1.03 -13.53
N VAL A 228 20.34 -1.35 -14.39
CA VAL A 228 19.25 -2.30 -14.07
C VAL A 228 19.75 -3.73 -14.04
N SER A 229 20.58 -4.15 -15.00
CA SER A 229 21.10 -5.53 -15.06
C SER A 229 21.99 -5.87 -13.87
N TYR A 230 22.83 -4.93 -13.40
CA TYR A 230 23.70 -5.15 -12.23
C TYR A 230 23.01 -5.07 -10.88
N THR A 231 21.88 -4.39 -10.75
CA THR A 231 21.23 -4.15 -9.45
C THR A 231 19.98 -4.98 -9.21
N HIS A 232 19.36 -5.52 -10.27
CA HIS A 232 18.03 -6.13 -10.16
C HIS A 232 17.89 -7.51 -10.84
N LEU A 233 18.93 -8.00 -11.49
CA LEU A 233 18.99 -9.33 -12.13
C LEU A 233 20.24 -10.10 -11.66
#